data_005c9adcf2fc47d330e573a2b290dc44
#
_entry.id   005c9adcf2fc47d330e573a2b290dc44
#
_cell.length_a   1.000
_cell.length_b   1.000
_cell.length_c   1.000
_cell.angle_alpha   90.00
_cell.angle_beta   90.00
_cell.angle_gamma   90.00
#
_symmetry.space_group_name_H-M   'P 1'
#
loop_
_entity.id
_entity.type
_entity.pdbx_description
1 polymer ?
#
loop_
_entity_poly.entity_id
_entity_poly.type
_entity_poly.pdbx_seq_one_letter_code
_entity_poly.pdbx_strand_id
1 'polypeptide(L)'
;ASTVAGCSGSPIYFDDRLAGAYAYGWPFGKDPVAGVTPIGSMLAEMRRARRPDAFPVAPLEPIAPASARPRASASPAAAPPDAASLAGLPPFRGDDDLPDAFAALRALATRAGLGPALGGRDDGAAPRGLRRAATPLLLGGVSDSALALLADALAPFDLVPLQAGGGGGRGAASAPAAGAPRFVDGGAIGVQLARGDVNMTAVGTVTHVAGNQLIAFGHPMMNAGETGLPTATARVLHVLASEQRSFKIAEPVAPLGALVNDRQAAIVVDTAVRPATVPLRLRVRGPEGLPRGEWNVQVAAHRVLTPVLVLATLTSALEATASDQTDVMFEARSSLRVEGRRDPVETVDRGYSPSGVASARTLSRLRLFAAIEAVYGNPFEKRRIEGVDLEVTLRFARDVAQIVSATVADDEVDPGERVPVRVRLRTFDRTDELRTVEIVVPEQSAGSEIEVALEPGDDVALERPEPRNLEDLLRIVTDRFPETELVASTKLPSRGLRFRGHVVRSLPASALEAFASSNVEGPTGSPFVTQSRQRIDVGRVLAGSARVRLRVRAQPRGH
;
A
#
# COMPACT_ATOMS: atom_id res chain seq x y z
N ALA A 1 33.56 -6.93 -18.52
CA ALA A 1 32.26 -7.05 -17.85
C ALA A 1 32.09 -8.49 -17.37
N SER A 2 32.11 -8.70 -16.09
CA SER A 2 32.22 -10.05 -15.53
C SER A 2 30.87 -10.76 -15.34
N THR A 3 29.75 -10.04 -15.29
CA THR A 3 28.43 -10.65 -15.02
C THR A 3 27.32 -9.94 -15.79
N VAL A 4 26.31 -10.72 -16.24
CA VAL A 4 25.15 -10.21 -16.97
C VAL A 4 23.90 -10.39 -16.11
N ALA A 5 23.26 -9.29 -15.73
CA ALA A 5 21.99 -9.32 -15.01
C ALA A 5 20.90 -9.97 -15.89
N GLY A 6 20.09 -10.85 -15.29
CA GLY A 6 19.10 -11.67 -15.99
C GLY A 6 19.64 -12.98 -16.59
N CYS A 7 20.95 -13.23 -16.56
CA CYS A 7 21.52 -14.55 -16.85
C CYS A 7 21.57 -15.44 -15.60
N SER A 8 21.19 -14.95 -14.44
CA SER A 8 21.02 -15.76 -13.23
C SER A 8 20.06 -16.91 -13.49
N GLY A 9 20.45 -18.11 -13.08
CA GLY A 9 19.76 -19.36 -13.39
C GLY A 9 20.34 -20.11 -14.61
N SER A 10 21.30 -19.55 -15.35
CA SER A 10 21.94 -20.27 -16.46
C SER A 10 22.56 -21.57 -15.96
N PRO A 11 22.21 -22.73 -16.54
CA PRO A 11 22.71 -24.02 -16.11
C PRO A 11 24.21 -24.16 -16.37
N ILE A 12 24.92 -24.69 -15.41
CA ILE A 12 26.36 -24.96 -15.46
C ILE A 12 26.56 -26.47 -15.44
N TYR A 13 27.34 -26.97 -16.38
CA TYR A 13 27.63 -28.39 -16.56
C TYR A 13 29.11 -28.67 -16.33
N PHE A 14 29.40 -29.80 -15.72
CA PHE A 14 30.72 -30.44 -15.71
C PHE A 14 30.57 -31.85 -16.23
N ASP A 15 31.33 -32.19 -17.26
CA ASP A 15 31.26 -33.49 -17.95
C ASP A 15 29.81 -33.92 -18.26
N ASP A 16 29.08 -33.03 -18.92
CA ASP A 16 27.64 -33.16 -19.27
C ASP A 16 26.68 -33.37 -18.12
N ARG A 17 27.14 -33.21 -16.87
CA ARG A 17 26.29 -33.29 -15.68
C ARG A 17 25.97 -31.91 -15.15
N LEU A 18 24.69 -31.63 -14.95
CA LEU A 18 24.23 -30.38 -14.39
C LEU A 18 24.75 -30.21 -12.94
N ALA A 19 25.65 -29.26 -12.76
CA ALA A 19 26.28 -28.99 -11.46
C ALA A 19 25.54 -27.93 -10.63
N GLY A 20 24.90 -26.97 -11.31
CA GLY A 20 24.19 -25.89 -10.65
C GLY A 20 23.80 -24.78 -11.60
N ALA A 21 23.59 -23.59 -11.07
CA ALA A 21 23.22 -22.41 -11.82
C ALA A 21 24.09 -21.20 -11.49
N TYR A 22 24.40 -20.40 -12.50
CA TYR A 22 24.97 -19.09 -12.28
C TYR A 22 24.04 -18.23 -11.44
N ALA A 23 24.53 -17.67 -10.35
CA ALA A 23 23.72 -16.96 -9.37
C ALA A 23 24.39 -15.73 -8.75
N TYR A 24 25.70 -15.70 -8.70
CA TYR A 24 26.47 -14.68 -7.99
C TYR A 24 27.63 -14.17 -8.85
N GLY A 25 28.03 -12.94 -8.58
CA GLY A 25 29.18 -12.32 -9.23
C GLY A 25 29.98 -11.47 -8.26
N TRP A 26 31.20 -11.14 -8.69
CA TRP A 26 32.08 -10.22 -7.98
C TRP A 26 32.00 -8.85 -8.63
N PRO A 27 31.39 -7.82 -7.98
CA PRO A 27 31.39 -6.47 -8.54
C PRO A 27 32.82 -5.97 -8.71
N PHE A 28 33.09 -5.34 -9.84
CA PHE A 28 34.41 -4.78 -10.16
C PHE A 28 35.58 -5.76 -10.16
N GLY A 29 35.32 -7.08 -10.20
CA GLY A 29 36.37 -8.07 -10.39
C GLY A 29 37.06 -7.90 -11.73
N LYS A 30 38.40 -7.90 -11.76
CA LYS A 30 39.17 -7.92 -13.01
C LYS A 30 38.99 -9.23 -13.76
N ASP A 31 38.95 -10.32 -13.00
CA ASP A 31 38.70 -11.66 -13.55
C ASP A 31 37.19 -11.96 -13.50
N PRO A 32 36.64 -12.63 -14.52
CA PRO A 32 35.22 -12.96 -14.62
C PRO A 32 34.85 -14.16 -13.73
N VAL A 33 34.96 -13.98 -12.41
CA VAL A 33 34.60 -15.02 -11.44
C VAL A 33 33.09 -14.99 -11.19
N ALA A 34 32.44 -16.14 -11.31
CA ALA A 34 31.02 -16.33 -11.08
C ALA A 34 30.79 -17.34 -9.95
N GLY A 35 29.77 -17.03 -9.12
CA GLY A 35 29.30 -17.97 -8.10
C GLY A 35 28.17 -18.83 -8.63
N VAL A 36 28.21 -20.10 -8.31
CA VAL A 36 27.24 -21.11 -8.74
C VAL A 36 26.48 -21.63 -7.53
N THR A 37 25.14 -21.62 -7.60
CA THR A 37 24.32 -22.33 -6.65
C THR A 37 24.27 -23.81 -7.00
N PRO A 38 24.65 -24.73 -6.10
CA PRO A 38 24.66 -26.16 -6.39
C PRO A 38 23.27 -26.69 -6.72
N ILE A 39 23.19 -27.56 -7.73
CA ILE A 39 21.92 -28.14 -8.20
C ILE A 39 21.18 -28.90 -7.11
N GLY A 40 21.89 -29.58 -6.20
CA GLY A 40 21.27 -30.29 -5.08
C GLY A 40 20.45 -29.38 -4.16
N SER A 41 20.95 -28.16 -3.88
CA SER A 41 20.24 -27.16 -3.09
C SER A 41 18.99 -26.66 -3.83
N MET A 42 19.08 -26.42 -5.12
CA MET A 42 17.95 -25.97 -5.94
C MET A 42 16.87 -27.04 -6.07
N LEU A 43 17.23 -28.29 -6.29
CA LEU A 43 16.30 -29.43 -6.33
C LEU A 43 15.64 -29.68 -4.98
N ALA A 44 16.30 -29.37 -3.87
CA ALA A 44 15.70 -29.45 -2.54
C ALA A 44 14.53 -28.47 -2.40
N GLU A 45 14.65 -27.24 -2.95
CA GLU A 45 13.55 -26.28 -2.96
C GLU A 45 12.38 -26.74 -3.84
N MET A 46 12.62 -27.43 -4.95
CA MET A 46 11.58 -28.00 -5.80
C MET A 46 10.80 -29.13 -5.09
N ARG A 47 11.48 -29.92 -4.26
CA ARG A 47 10.87 -31.04 -3.51
C ARG A 47 10.19 -30.60 -2.21
N ARG A 48 10.36 -29.35 -1.82
CA ARG A 48 9.78 -28.84 -0.58
C ARG A 48 8.26 -28.91 -0.63
N ALA A 49 7.66 -29.48 0.42
CA ALA A 49 6.20 -29.53 0.55
C ALA A 49 5.63 -28.11 0.63
N ARG A 50 4.59 -27.86 -0.15
CA ARG A 50 3.84 -26.61 -0.16
C ARG A 50 2.63 -26.71 0.74
N ARG A 51 2.26 -25.62 1.41
CA ARG A 51 1.01 -25.55 2.16
C ARG A 51 -0.15 -25.40 1.18
N PRO A 52 -1.22 -26.18 1.29
CA PRO A 52 -2.34 -26.12 0.36
C PRO A 52 -3.03 -24.75 0.30
N ASP A 53 -2.95 -23.99 1.39
CA ASP A 53 -3.56 -22.69 1.59
C ASP A 53 -2.63 -21.49 1.35
N ALA A 54 -1.40 -21.74 0.90
CA ALA A 54 -0.40 -20.69 0.67
C ALA A 54 -0.72 -19.78 -0.53
N PHE A 55 -1.69 -20.15 -1.35
CA PHE A 55 -2.06 -19.46 -2.58
C PHE A 55 -3.42 -18.80 -2.50
N PRO A 56 -3.53 -17.63 -3.11
CA PRO A 56 -2.53 -16.81 -3.82
C PRO A 56 -1.83 -15.77 -2.95
N VAL A 57 -2.28 -15.55 -1.73
CA VAL A 57 -1.72 -14.60 -0.77
C VAL A 57 -1.86 -15.21 0.61
N ALA A 58 -0.75 -15.42 1.32
CA ALA A 58 -0.79 -15.86 2.70
C ALA A 58 -0.98 -14.63 3.61
N PRO A 59 -2.12 -14.44 4.27
CA PRO A 59 -2.27 -13.44 5.30
C PRO A 59 -1.46 -13.80 6.54
N LEU A 60 -1.28 -12.85 7.45
CA LEU A 60 -0.81 -13.14 8.80
C LEU A 60 -1.79 -14.13 9.44
N GLU A 61 -1.28 -15.10 10.20
CA GLU A 61 -2.15 -16.00 10.92
C GLU A 61 -3.13 -15.20 11.80
N PRO A 62 -4.42 -15.57 11.86
CA PRO A 62 -5.36 -14.91 12.74
C PRO A 62 -4.82 -14.96 14.17
N ILE A 63 -4.76 -13.83 14.83
CA ILE A 63 -4.57 -13.80 16.28
C ILE A 63 -5.82 -14.45 16.84
N ALA A 64 -5.69 -15.68 17.34
CA ALA A 64 -6.79 -16.33 18.02
C ALA A 64 -7.28 -15.40 19.14
N PRO A 65 -8.60 -15.18 19.29
CA PRO A 65 -9.11 -14.47 20.46
C PRO A 65 -8.53 -15.16 21.68
N ALA A 66 -7.99 -14.39 22.60
CA ALA A 66 -7.38 -14.91 23.82
C ALA A 66 -8.41 -15.72 24.62
N SER A 67 -8.59 -16.97 24.25
CA SER A 67 -9.22 -17.98 25.08
C SER A 67 -8.18 -18.38 26.11
N ALA A 68 -8.51 -18.24 27.37
CA ALA A 68 -7.69 -18.56 28.51
C ALA A 68 -6.98 -19.92 28.32
N ARG A 69 -5.69 -19.88 28.07
CA ARG A 69 -4.83 -21.07 28.18
C ARG A 69 -4.25 -21.11 29.58
N PRO A 70 -4.24 -22.29 30.23
CA PRO A 70 -3.54 -22.46 31.50
C PRO A 70 -2.04 -22.16 31.31
N ARG A 71 -1.47 -21.39 32.22
CA ARG A 71 -0.05 -21.10 32.26
C ARG A 71 0.77 -22.38 32.34
N ALA A 72 1.51 -22.70 31.29
CA ALA A 72 2.71 -23.47 31.42
C ALA A 72 3.86 -22.48 31.62
N SER A 73 4.69 -22.73 32.63
CA SER A 73 5.88 -21.93 32.94
C SER A 73 6.82 -21.95 31.75
N ALA A 74 7.03 -20.82 31.10
CA ALA A 74 7.92 -20.66 29.96
C ALA A 74 9.15 -19.84 30.36
N SER A 75 10.31 -20.39 30.01
CA SER A 75 11.58 -19.66 29.91
C SER A 75 11.45 -18.49 28.92
N PRO A 76 12.22 -17.40 29.06
CA PRO A 76 12.06 -16.21 28.26
C PRO A 76 12.49 -16.47 26.81
N ALA A 77 11.53 -16.73 25.96
CA ALA A 77 11.69 -16.63 24.51
C ALA A 77 11.45 -15.17 24.09
N ALA A 78 12.22 -14.73 23.10
CA ALA A 78 12.14 -13.38 22.54
C ALA A 78 10.70 -12.93 22.29
N ALA A 79 10.37 -11.72 22.70
CA ALA A 79 9.06 -11.12 22.56
C ALA A 79 8.59 -11.16 21.10
N PRO A 80 7.35 -11.60 20.83
CA PRO A 80 6.76 -11.46 19.50
C PRO A 80 6.60 -9.96 19.18
N PRO A 81 6.73 -9.57 17.89
CA PRO A 81 6.51 -8.19 17.52
C PRO A 81 5.11 -7.77 17.92
N ASP A 82 5.03 -6.64 18.59
CA ASP A 82 3.82 -6.07 19.19
C ASP A 82 2.60 -6.13 18.25
N ALA A 83 1.55 -6.78 18.72
CA ALA A 83 0.19 -6.67 18.16
C ALA A 83 -0.36 -5.22 18.20
N ALA A 84 0.31 -4.31 18.90
CA ALA A 84 0.04 -2.87 18.92
C ALA A 84 0.16 -2.20 17.56
N SER A 85 0.87 -2.79 16.59
CA SER A 85 1.06 -2.25 15.24
C SER A 85 -0.19 -2.35 14.35
N LEU A 86 -1.20 -3.14 14.70
CA LEU A 86 -2.42 -3.29 13.90
C LEU A 86 -3.65 -2.62 14.54
N ALA A 87 -3.62 -2.33 15.84
CA ALA A 87 -4.66 -1.54 16.51
C ALA A 87 -4.56 -0.04 16.20
N GLY A 88 -3.50 0.37 15.56
CA GLY A 88 -3.21 1.74 15.20
C GLY A 88 -3.02 1.91 13.70
N LEU A 89 -4.09 1.83 12.91
CA LEU A 89 -4.13 2.75 11.78
C LEU A 89 -4.14 4.13 12.45
N PRO A 90 -3.01 4.88 12.44
CA PRO A 90 -2.97 6.14 13.14
C PRO A 90 -4.06 7.03 12.57
N PRO A 91 -4.70 7.87 13.39
CA PRO A 91 -5.52 8.93 12.85
C PRO A 91 -4.62 9.71 11.90
N PHE A 92 -5.09 9.96 10.69
CA PHE A 92 -4.37 10.78 9.71
C PHE A 92 -4.04 12.12 10.37
N ARG A 93 -2.86 12.22 10.91
CA ARG A 93 -2.29 13.45 11.43
C ARG A 93 -1.18 13.87 10.50
N GLY A 94 -1.31 15.05 9.94
CA GLY A 94 -0.25 15.80 9.32
C GLY A 94 0.61 15.08 8.27
N ASP A 95 1.48 15.80 7.63
CA ASP A 95 2.36 15.33 6.54
C ASP A 95 3.31 14.15 6.89
N ASP A 96 3.45 13.79 8.16
CA ASP A 96 4.39 12.77 8.64
C ASP A 96 3.76 11.38 8.85
N ASP A 97 2.42 11.26 8.89
CA ASP A 97 1.69 10.02 9.22
C ASP A 97 1.04 9.35 8.00
N LEU A 98 1.69 9.40 6.85
CA LEU A 98 1.24 8.64 5.67
C LEU A 98 1.26 7.14 5.98
N PRO A 99 0.18 6.38 5.66
CA PRO A 99 0.32 4.94 5.54
C PRO A 99 1.39 4.73 4.48
N ASP A 100 2.54 4.26 4.94
CA ASP A 100 3.66 4.01 4.08
C ASP A 100 3.34 2.78 3.24
N ALA A 101 2.86 3.01 2.00
CA ALA A 101 2.56 1.96 1.03
C ALA A 101 3.76 1.00 0.84
N PHE A 102 4.95 1.42 1.29
CA PHE A 102 6.19 0.66 1.25
C PHE A 102 6.60 0.04 2.58
N ALA A 103 5.92 0.34 3.70
CA ALA A 103 6.28 -0.21 5.01
C ALA A 103 6.29 -1.75 5.00
N ALA A 104 5.27 -2.36 4.39
CA ALA A 104 5.20 -3.80 4.25
C ALA A 104 6.31 -4.37 3.36
N LEU A 105 6.71 -3.64 2.31
CA LEU A 105 7.81 -4.03 1.42
C LEU A 105 9.17 -3.91 2.14
N ARG A 106 9.39 -2.84 2.90
CA ARG A 106 10.59 -2.69 3.75
C ARG A 106 10.65 -3.75 4.84
N ALA A 107 9.54 -4.06 5.49
CA ALA A 107 9.46 -5.13 6.49
C ALA A 107 9.78 -6.50 5.87
N LEU A 108 9.34 -6.76 4.64
CA LEU A 108 9.70 -7.97 3.90
C LEU A 108 11.22 -8.01 3.63
N ALA A 109 11.80 -6.91 3.16
CA ALA A 109 13.23 -6.80 2.89
C ALA A 109 14.07 -7.04 4.16
N THR A 110 13.68 -6.45 5.29
CA THR A 110 14.34 -6.66 6.59
C THR A 110 14.25 -8.12 7.05
N ARG A 111 13.06 -8.73 6.95
CA ARG A 111 12.84 -10.12 7.32
C ARG A 111 13.61 -11.10 6.43
N ALA A 112 13.82 -10.74 5.18
CA ALA A 112 14.62 -11.49 4.23
C ALA A 112 16.13 -11.34 4.46
N GLY A 113 16.56 -10.61 5.49
CA GLY A 113 17.97 -10.30 5.74
C GLY A 113 18.57 -9.30 4.72
N LEU A 114 17.70 -8.57 4.02
CA LEU A 114 18.05 -7.59 2.99
C LEU A 114 17.94 -6.17 3.60
N GLY A 115 18.46 -6.00 4.81
CA GLY A 115 18.43 -4.72 5.52
C GLY A 115 19.28 -3.63 4.84
N PRO A 116 19.27 -2.39 5.38
CA PRO A 116 19.91 -1.20 4.80
C PRO A 116 21.43 -1.32 4.61
N ALA A 117 22.06 -2.41 5.03
CA ALA A 117 23.46 -2.71 4.72
C ALA A 117 23.74 -2.80 3.19
N LEU A 118 22.70 -2.92 2.37
CA LEU A 118 22.79 -2.91 0.91
C LEU A 118 22.38 -1.56 0.30
N GLY A 119 21.73 -0.68 1.06
CA GLY A 119 21.34 0.68 0.70
C GLY A 119 22.29 1.75 1.22
N GLY A 120 23.50 1.37 1.61
CA GLY A 120 24.55 2.34 1.92
C GLY A 120 24.71 3.26 0.72
N ARG A 121 24.47 4.57 0.92
CA ARG A 121 24.96 5.62 0.05
C ARG A 121 26.36 5.22 -0.37
N ASP A 122 26.65 5.45 -1.62
CA ASP A 122 27.91 5.16 -2.26
C ASP A 122 29.02 6.00 -1.57
N ASP A 123 29.50 5.49 -0.44
CA ASP A 123 30.61 6.10 0.32
C ASP A 123 31.96 5.79 -0.34
N GLY A 124 31.94 5.43 -1.63
CA GLY A 124 33.15 5.17 -2.42
C GLY A 124 33.90 3.89 -2.03
N ALA A 125 33.47 3.16 -1.04
CA ALA A 125 34.05 1.87 -0.67
C ALA A 125 33.42 0.75 -1.50
N ALA A 126 34.13 0.22 -2.49
CA ALA A 126 33.72 -0.94 -3.28
C ALA A 126 33.28 -2.09 -2.34
N PRO A 127 32.07 -2.65 -2.53
CA PRO A 127 31.59 -3.72 -1.68
C PRO A 127 32.52 -4.95 -1.81
N ARG A 128 33.10 -5.32 -0.70
CA ARG A 128 33.99 -6.49 -0.61
C ARG A 128 33.13 -7.75 -0.48
N GLY A 129 33.02 -8.56 -1.52
CA GLY A 129 32.38 -9.89 -1.43
C GLY A 129 31.55 -10.30 -2.63
N LEU A 130 31.14 -11.55 -2.62
CA LEU A 130 30.27 -12.18 -3.60
C LEU A 130 28.82 -11.63 -3.44
N ARG A 131 28.22 -11.11 -4.53
CA ARG A 131 26.86 -10.58 -4.54
C ARG A 131 25.96 -11.39 -5.44
N ARG A 132 24.69 -11.43 -5.16
CA ARG A 132 23.69 -12.00 -6.07
C ARG A 132 23.75 -11.27 -7.42
N ALA A 133 23.53 -12.00 -8.48
CA ALA A 133 23.32 -11.39 -9.79
C ALA A 133 22.03 -10.59 -9.75
N ALA A 134 22.10 -9.31 -10.12
CA ALA A 134 20.92 -8.45 -10.14
C ALA A 134 19.87 -8.98 -11.12
N THR A 135 18.60 -8.84 -10.76
CA THR A 135 17.48 -9.24 -11.61
C THR A 135 16.95 -8.00 -12.34
N PRO A 136 17.04 -7.92 -13.68
CA PRO A 136 16.45 -6.82 -14.42
C PRO A 136 14.92 -6.91 -14.35
N LEU A 137 14.28 -5.79 -14.00
CA LEU A 137 12.85 -5.60 -14.08
C LEU A 137 12.53 -4.73 -15.30
N LEU A 138 12.08 -5.35 -16.37
CA LEU A 138 11.76 -4.67 -17.61
C LEU A 138 10.39 -4.01 -17.50
N LEU A 139 10.33 -2.72 -17.80
CA LEU A 139 9.17 -1.86 -17.65
C LEU A 139 8.70 -1.35 -19.01
N GLY A 140 7.40 -1.42 -19.26
CA GLY A 140 6.73 -0.83 -20.41
C GLY A 140 5.50 -0.05 -19.99
N GLY A 141 5.33 1.16 -20.56
CA GLY A 141 4.21 2.04 -20.19
C GLY A 141 4.31 2.61 -18.77
N VAL A 142 5.50 2.63 -18.18
CA VAL A 142 5.81 3.19 -16.87
C VAL A 142 6.41 4.57 -17.04
N SER A 143 5.94 5.55 -16.29
CA SER A 143 6.46 6.91 -16.29
C SER A 143 7.74 7.05 -15.46
N ASP A 144 8.46 8.18 -15.62
CA ASP A 144 9.71 8.41 -14.91
C ASP A 144 9.51 8.50 -13.38
N SER A 145 8.42 9.12 -12.92
CA SER A 145 8.09 9.17 -11.49
C SER A 145 7.76 7.78 -10.92
N ALA A 146 7.05 6.96 -11.68
CA ALA A 146 6.75 5.58 -11.29
C ALA A 146 8.02 4.69 -11.37
N LEU A 147 8.91 4.95 -12.32
CA LEU A 147 10.21 4.29 -12.40
C LEU A 147 11.06 4.57 -11.15
N ALA A 148 11.15 5.84 -10.74
CA ALA A 148 11.88 6.24 -9.52
C ALA A 148 11.29 5.59 -8.27
N LEU A 149 9.97 5.58 -8.15
CA LEU A 149 9.23 4.93 -7.07
C LEU A 149 9.51 3.42 -7.01
N LEU A 150 9.48 2.72 -8.15
CA LEU A 150 9.79 1.29 -8.21
C LEU A 150 11.26 1.02 -7.92
N ALA A 151 12.17 1.88 -8.38
CA ALA A 151 13.60 1.75 -8.12
C ALA A 151 13.90 1.82 -6.62
N ASP A 152 13.32 2.79 -5.91
CA ASP A 152 13.46 2.93 -4.46
C ASP A 152 12.85 1.75 -3.70
N ALA A 153 11.61 1.40 -4.06
CA ALA A 153 10.86 0.32 -3.41
C ALA A 153 11.51 -1.07 -3.57
N LEU A 154 12.12 -1.34 -4.72
CA LEU A 154 12.62 -2.66 -5.10
C LEU A 154 14.14 -2.80 -4.95
N ALA A 155 14.87 -1.70 -4.67
CA ALA A 155 16.31 -1.71 -4.44
C ALA A 155 16.78 -2.77 -3.42
N PRO A 156 16.08 -2.99 -2.28
CA PRO A 156 16.50 -3.99 -1.29
C PRO A 156 16.52 -5.42 -1.83
N PHE A 157 15.83 -5.69 -2.94
CA PHE A 157 15.74 -7.02 -3.54
C PHE A 157 16.70 -7.24 -4.70
N ASP A 158 17.57 -6.28 -5.02
CA ASP A 158 18.41 -6.27 -6.24
C ASP A 158 17.59 -6.39 -7.54
N LEU A 159 16.33 -5.96 -7.49
CA LEU A 159 15.50 -5.77 -8.67
C LEU A 159 15.84 -4.41 -9.27
N VAL A 160 16.33 -4.41 -10.51
CA VAL A 160 16.79 -3.21 -11.20
C VAL A 160 15.77 -2.84 -12.27
N PRO A 161 14.94 -1.81 -12.05
CA PRO A 161 14.01 -1.33 -13.06
C PRO A 161 14.75 -0.77 -14.27
N LEU A 162 14.34 -1.22 -15.45
CA LEU A 162 14.88 -0.80 -16.74
C LEU A 162 13.71 -0.48 -17.67
N GLN A 163 13.70 0.73 -18.20
CA GLN A 163 12.72 1.11 -19.21
C GLN A 163 13.05 0.38 -20.52
N ALA A 164 12.22 -0.59 -20.86
CA ALA A 164 12.29 -1.24 -22.16
C ALA A 164 11.49 -0.37 -23.13
N GLY A 165 12.15 0.41 -23.96
CA GLY A 165 11.52 1.34 -24.88
C GLY A 165 10.35 0.71 -25.64
N GLY A 166 9.19 1.32 -25.52
CA GLY A 166 7.93 0.87 -26.10
C GLY A 166 6.79 1.49 -25.31
N GLY A 167 6.32 2.65 -25.72
CA GLY A 167 5.11 3.25 -25.17
C GLY A 167 3.96 2.24 -25.21
N GLY A 168 3.03 2.31 -24.24
CA GLY A 168 1.89 1.42 -24.06
C GLY A 168 0.92 1.29 -25.24
N GLY A 169 1.45 0.97 -26.38
CA GLY A 169 0.69 0.39 -27.47
C GLY A 169 0.35 -1.04 -27.09
N ARG A 170 -0.85 -1.51 -27.38
CA ARG A 170 -1.19 -2.92 -27.45
C ARG A 170 -0.01 -3.62 -28.10
N GLY A 171 0.89 -4.20 -27.28
CA GLY A 171 2.00 -4.96 -27.78
C GLY A 171 1.39 -5.95 -28.77
N ALA A 172 1.73 -5.81 -30.04
CA ALA A 172 1.35 -6.78 -31.01
C ALA A 172 1.82 -8.10 -30.40
N ALA A 173 0.87 -8.93 -29.98
CA ALA A 173 1.17 -10.28 -29.59
C ALA A 173 1.95 -10.84 -30.78
N SER A 174 3.27 -10.96 -30.61
CA SER A 174 4.09 -11.61 -31.62
C SER A 174 3.38 -12.93 -31.87
N ALA A 175 3.13 -13.22 -33.16
CA ALA A 175 2.40 -14.42 -33.53
C ALA A 175 2.94 -15.61 -32.73
N PRO A 176 2.10 -16.40 -32.07
CA PRO A 176 2.55 -17.49 -31.23
C PRO A 176 3.47 -18.38 -32.09
N ALA A 177 4.69 -18.59 -31.59
CA ALA A 177 5.57 -19.59 -32.20
C ALA A 177 4.76 -20.89 -32.30
N ALA A 178 4.84 -21.56 -33.44
CA ALA A 178 4.11 -22.78 -33.71
C ALA A 178 4.39 -23.81 -32.60
N GLY A 179 3.40 -24.09 -31.76
CA GLY A 179 3.45 -25.03 -30.63
C GLY A 179 2.96 -24.44 -29.34
N ALA A 180 2.61 -25.34 -28.38
CA ALA A 180 2.23 -24.92 -27.04
C ALA A 180 3.42 -24.27 -26.33
N PRO A 181 3.22 -23.16 -25.56
CA PRO A 181 4.30 -22.51 -24.82
C PRO A 181 4.87 -23.47 -23.77
N ARG A 182 6.21 -23.56 -23.71
CA ARG A 182 6.90 -24.40 -22.75
C ARG A 182 8.20 -23.76 -22.29
N PHE A 183 8.58 -24.03 -21.05
CA PHE A 183 9.92 -23.72 -20.56
C PHE A 183 10.92 -24.79 -20.99
N VAL A 184 12.15 -24.39 -21.20
CA VAL A 184 13.28 -25.29 -21.54
C VAL A 184 14.49 -24.91 -20.69
N ASP A 185 15.36 -25.89 -20.40
CA ASP A 185 16.62 -25.65 -19.69
C ASP A 185 17.46 -24.60 -20.44
N GLY A 186 18.01 -23.63 -19.73
CA GLY A 186 18.72 -22.50 -20.33
C GLY A 186 17.84 -21.43 -20.97
N GLY A 187 16.53 -21.64 -21.07
CA GLY A 187 15.57 -20.70 -21.64
C GLY A 187 15.34 -19.48 -20.75
N ALA A 188 14.89 -18.37 -21.36
CA ALA A 188 14.52 -17.19 -20.60
C ALA A 188 13.14 -17.36 -19.96
N ILE A 189 13.01 -16.84 -18.74
CA ILE A 189 11.76 -16.79 -17.98
C ILE A 189 11.48 -15.37 -17.51
N GLY A 190 10.21 -14.95 -17.56
CA GLY A 190 9.72 -13.73 -16.97
C GLY A 190 8.82 -14.00 -15.78
N VAL A 191 9.00 -13.27 -14.67
CA VAL A 191 8.04 -13.16 -13.58
C VAL A 191 7.29 -11.86 -13.74
N GLN A 192 5.99 -11.95 -14.08
CA GLN A 192 5.17 -10.80 -14.45
C GLN A 192 4.52 -10.18 -13.21
N LEU A 193 5.01 -9.02 -12.77
CA LEU A 193 4.41 -8.27 -11.67
C LEU A 193 3.18 -7.47 -12.13
N ALA A 194 3.22 -6.98 -13.37
CA ALA A 194 2.08 -6.35 -14.03
C ALA A 194 2.08 -6.67 -15.52
N ARG A 195 0.89 -6.70 -16.13
CA ARG A 195 0.70 -6.90 -17.57
C ARG A 195 -0.54 -6.16 -18.07
N GLY A 196 -0.50 -5.74 -19.32
CA GLY A 196 -1.56 -4.97 -19.98
C GLY A 196 -1.02 -3.66 -20.51
N ASP A 197 -1.73 -2.56 -20.22
CA ASP A 197 -1.30 -1.22 -20.65
C ASP A 197 -0.01 -0.75 -19.94
N VAL A 198 0.27 -1.32 -18.77
CA VAL A 198 1.53 -1.23 -18.05
C VAL A 198 2.09 -2.63 -17.85
N ASN A 199 3.37 -2.81 -18.20
CA ASN A 199 4.06 -4.09 -18.09
C ASN A 199 5.26 -3.97 -17.15
N MET A 200 5.40 -4.94 -16.26
CA MET A 200 6.51 -5.03 -15.31
C MET A 200 6.93 -6.50 -15.21
N THR A 201 8.06 -6.87 -15.79
CA THR A 201 8.51 -8.26 -15.88
C THR A 201 9.94 -8.40 -15.40
N ALA A 202 10.15 -9.17 -14.33
CA ALA A 202 11.47 -9.57 -13.87
C ALA A 202 11.97 -10.74 -14.72
N VAL A 203 13.22 -10.63 -15.21
CA VAL A 203 13.77 -11.58 -16.19
C VAL A 203 14.92 -12.38 -15.59
N GLY A 204 14.89 -13.69 -15.83
CA GLY A 204 15.94 -14.62 -15.45
C GLY A 204 16.12 -15.76 -16.45
N THR A 205 16.73 -16.85 -16.00
CA THR A 205 17.00 -18.04 -16.82
C THR A 205 16.50 -19.28 -16.08
N VAL A 206 15.89 -20.20 -16.83
CA VAL A 206 15.49 -21.54 -16.37
C VAL A 206 16.73 -22.39 -16.20
N THR A 207 16.90 -22.99 -15.04
CA THR A 207 18.02 -23.90 -14.77
C THR A 207 17.69 -25.33 -15.18
N HIS A 208 16.53 -25.82 -14.75
CA HIS A 208 16.10 -27.18 -15.03
C HIS A 208 14.60 -27.33 -14.98
N VAL A 209 14.06 -28.10 -15.92
CA VAL A 209 12.62 -28.42 -16.03
C VAL A 209 12.41 -29.90 -15.69
N ALA A 210 11.51 -30.18 -14.75
CA ALA A 210 11.12 -31.53 -14.34
C ALA A 210 9.60 -31.67 -14.31
N GLY A 211 9.01 -32.23 -15.36
CA GLY A 211 7.56 -32.34 -15.50
C GLY A 211 6.88 -30.96 -15.55
N ASN A 212 5.95 -30.72 -14.64
CA ASN A 212 5.26 -29.44 -14.52
C ASN A 212 6.02 -28.40 -13.68
N GLN A 213 7.16 -28.78 -13.09
CA GLN A 213 7.93 -27.89 -12.25
C GLN A 213 9.25 -27.52 -12.89
N LEU A 214 9.77 -26.36 -12.54
CA LEU A 214 11.09 -25.92 -12.92
C LEU A 214 11.74 -25.09 -11.80
N ILE A 215 13.04 -25.05 -11.82
CA ILE A 215 13.87 -24.16 -11.00
C ILE A 215 14.57 -23.14 -11.89
N ALA A 216 14.71 -21.91 -11.38
CA ALA A 216 15.32 -20.83 -12.11
C ALA A 216 16.05 -19.86 -11.16
N PHE A 217 16.77 -18.90 -11.71
CA PHE A 217 17.50 -17.82 -11.05
C PHE A 217 18.75 -18.25 -10.26
N GLY A 218 18.73 -19.38 -9.58
CA GLY A 218 19.82 -19.80 -8.71
C GLY A 218 19.96 -19.00 -7.42
N HIS A 219 19.09 -18.05 -7.19
CA HIS A 219 18.98 -17.20 -6.00
C HIS A 219 17.51 -16.77 -5.82
N PRO A 220 17.11 -16.22 -4.66
CA PRO A 220 15.76 -15.70 -4.51
C PRO A 220 15.55 -14.44 -5.35
N MET A 221 14.32 -14.23 -5.81
CA MET A 221 13.93 -12.94 -6.40
C MET A 221 13.70 -11.90 -5.30
N MET A 222 12.84 -12.20 -4.34
CA MET A 222 12.52 -11.35 -3.20
C MET A 222 12.63 -12.08 -1.85
N ASN A 223 12.97 -13.36 -1.86
CA ASN A 223 12.92 -14.23 -0.69
C ASN A 223 11.54 -14.26 0.00
N ALA A 224 10.49 -14.19 -0.81
CA ALA A 224 9.10 -14.11 -0.35
C ALA A 224 8.58 -15.45 0.23
N GLY A 225 9.32 -16.53 0.08
CA GLY A 225 8.90 -17.85 0.50
C GLY A 225 7.86 -18.44 -0.46
N GLU A 226 6.79 -19.02 0.09
CA GLU A 226 5.67 -19.48 -0.72
C GLU A 226 4.90 -18.26 -1.27
N THR A 227 4.63 -18.28 -2.59
CA THR A 227 4.02 -17.16 -3.30
C THR A 227 3.23 -17.65 -4.52
N GLY A 228 2.60 -16.76 -5.28
CA GLY A 228 1.77 -17.09 -6.43
C GLY A 228 1.95 -16.10 -7.58
N LEU A 229 3.19 -15.67 -7.86
CA LEU A 229 3.43 -14.65 -8.86
C LEU A 229 3.31 -15.22 -10.29
N PRO A 230 2.64 -14.51 -11.21
CA PRO A 230 2.51 -14.92 -12.59
C PRO A 230 3.87 -15.09 -13.28
N THR A 231 4.02 -16.14 -14.06
CA THR A 231 5.19 -16.36 -14.90
C THR A 231 4.83 -16.43 -16.38
N ALA A 232 5.82 -16.21 -17.23
CA ALA A 232 5.71 -16.31 -18.68
C ALA A 232 6.99 -16.86 -19.28
N THR A 233 6.88 -17.55 -20.41
CA THR A 233 8.04 -17.77 -21.28
C THR A 233 8.52 -16.42 -21.80
N ALA A 234 9.81 -16.28 -22.02
CA ALA A 234 10.38 -15.03 -22.48
C ALA A 234 11.32 -15.25 -23.68
N ARG A 235 11.39 -14.26 -24.55
CA ARG A 235 12.30 -14.21 -25.68
C ARG A 235 13.37 -13.17 -25.42
N VAL A 236 14.63 -13.58 -25.49
CA VAL A 236 15.76 -12.65 -25.39
C VAL A 236 15.83 -11.84 -26.69
N LEU A 237 15.78 -10.53 -26.57
CA LEU A 237 15.91 -9.59 -27.68
C LEU A 237 17.36 -9.19 -27.87
N HIS A 238 18.06 -8.92 -26.77
CA HIS A 238 19.42 -8.42 -26.78
C HIS A 238 20.13 -8.65 -25.46
N VAL A 239 21.45 -8.73 -25.47
CA VAL A 239 22.27 -8.62 -24.27
C VAL A 239 23.04 -7.30 -24.37
N LEU A 240 22.60 -6.32 -23.60
CA LEU A 240 23.24 -5.01 -23.55
C LEU A 240 24.55 -5.13 -22.76
N ALA A 241 25.67 -5.04 -23.46
CA ALA A 241 26.98 -4.99 -22.82
C ALA A 241 27.24 -3.58 -22.27
N SER A 242 27.68 -3.49 -21.02
CA SER A 242 28.00 -2.23 -20.34
C SER A 242 29.21 -2.44 -19.43
N GLU A 243 30.01 -1.41 -19.26
CA GLU A 243 31.16 -1.44 -18.34
C GLU A 243 30.71 -1.52 -16.86
N GLN A 244 29.61 -0.89 -16.53
CA GLN A 244 29.07 -0.92 -15.17
C GLN A 244 28.27 -2.19 -14.89
N ARG A 245 27.27 -2.49 -15.73
CA ARG A 245 26.41 -3.65 -15.58
C ARG A 245 25.78 -4.03 -16.91
N SER A 246 26.04 -5.24 -17.37
CA SER A 246 25.41 -5.79 -18.57
C SER A 246 24.04 -6.37 -18.22
N PHE A 247 23.07 -6.26 -19.13
CA PHE A 247 21.69 -6.69 -18.93
C PHE A 247 21.21 -7.58 -20.07
N LYS A 248 20.46 -8.61 -19.72
CA LYS A 248 19.64 -9.38 -20.66
C LYS A 248 18.30 -8.68 -20.84
N ILE A 249 18.04 -8.15 -22.02
CA ILE A 249 16.77 -7.56 -22.43
C ILE A 249 15.93 -8.66 -23.06
N ALA A 250 14.74 -8.90 -22.51
CA ALA A 250 13.84 -9.92 -23.00
C ALA A 250 12.38 -9.44 -22.92
N GLU A 251 11.51 -10.00 -23.71
CA GLU A 251 10.07 -9.74 -23.65
C GLU A 251 9.32 -11.00 -23.23
N PRO A 252 8.27 -10.89 -22.42
CA PRO A 252 7.38 -12.00 -22.14
C PRO A 252 6.62 -12.39 -23.40
N VAL A 253 6.55 -13.71 -23.69
CA VAL A 253 5.88 -14.23 -24.90
C VAL A 253 4.51 -14.80 -24.54
N ALA A 254 4.46 -15.77 -23.63
CA ALA A 254 3.21 -16.43 -23.26
C ALA A 254 3.14 -16.66 -21.76
N PRO A 255 2.04 -16.23 -21.09
CA PRO A 255 1.80 -16.54 -19.69
C PRO A 255 1.74 -18.06 -19.48
N LEU A 256 2.50 -18.57 -18.51
CA LEU A 256 2.55 -20.00 -18.21
C LEU A 256 2.92 -20.22 -16.74
N GLY A 257 2.00 -20.75 -15.96
CA GLY A 257 2.22 -21.15 -14.58
C GLY A 257 2.44 -20.01 -13.59
N ALA A 258 2.89 -20.37 -12.41
CA ALA A 258 3.16 -19.46 -11.31
C ALA A 258 4.48 -19.78 -10.62
N LEU A 259 5.21 -18.76 -10.21
CA LEU A 259 6.28 -18.85 -9.22
C LEU A 259 5.65 -19.19 -7.88
N VAL A 260 5.93 -20.38 -7.37
CA VAL A 260 5.28 -20.97 -6.20
C VAL A 260 6.17 -20.99 -4.95
N ASN A 261 7.48 -20.84 -5.14
CA ASN A 261 8.45 -20.82 -4.05
C ASN A 261 9.61 -19.90 -4.43
N ASP A 262 9.87 -18.89 -3.61
CA ASP A 262 10.93 -17.91 -3.77
C ASP A 262 11.83 -17.94 -2.53
N ARG A 263 12.90 -18.74 -2.58
CA ARG A 263 13.81 -18.95 -1.44
C ARG A 263 15.26 -18.91 -1.86
N GLN A 264 16.14 -19.05 -0.85
CA GLN A 264 17.56 -18.78 -0.93
C GLN A 264 18.29 -19.43 -2.13
N ALA A 265 17.96 -20.68 -2.47
CA ALA A 265 18.69 -21.40 -3.51
C ALA A 265 18.13 -21.25 -4.91
N ALA A 266 16.84 -20.93 -5.05
CA ALA A 266 16.18 -20.81 -6.35
C ALA A 266 14.77 -20.26 -6.22
N ILE A 267 14.20 -19.81 -7.34
CA ILE A 267 12.75 -19.76 -7.52
C ILE A 267 12.26 -21.09 -8.09
N VAL A 268 11.09 -21.53 -7.64
CA VAL A 268 10.39 -22.71 -8.18
C VAL A 268 9.11 -22.25 -8.84
N VAL A 269 8.90 -22.67 -10.08
CA VAL A 269 7.68 -22.40 -10.85
C VAL A 269 6.94 -23.71 -11.10
N ASP A 270 5.62 -23.66 -11.05
CA ASP A 270 4.74 -24.77 -11.38
C ASP A 270 3.79 -24.33 -12.51
N THR A 271 3.91 -25.00 -13.66
CA THR A 271 3.15 -24.66 -14.88
C THR A 271 1.69 -25.09 -14.80
N ALA A 272 1.34 -25.99 -13.89
CA ALA A 272 -0.05 -26.42 -13.66
C ALA A 272 -0.82 -25.46 -12.72
N VAL A 273 -0.15 -24.56 -12.04
CA VAL A 273 -0.75 -23.59 -11.12
C VAL A 273 -1.15 -22.33 -11.88
N ARG A 274 -2.38 -21.88 -11.64
CA ARG A 274 -2.86 -20.59 -12.15
C ARG A 274 -2.58 -19.50 -11.10
N PRO A 275 -1.78 -18.48 -11.44
CA PRO A 275 -1.52 -17.38 -10.53
C PRO A 275 -2.74 -16.50 -10.37
N ALA A 276 -2.91 -15.95 -9.16
CA ALA A 276 -3.90 -14.91 -8.95
C ALA A 276 -3.36 -13.56 -9.42
N THR A 277 -4.24 -12.80 -10.08
CA THR A 277 -3.98 -11.41 -10.47
C THR A 277 -5.16 -10.55 -10.03
N VAL A 278 -4.90 -9.28 -9.80
CA VAL A 278 -5.91 -8.27 -9.54
C VAL A 278 -6.11 -7.46 -10.81
N PRO A 279 -7.27 -7.55 -11.47
CA PRO A 279 -7.63 -6.65 -12.55
C PRO A 279 -7.76 -5.22 -12.00
N LEU A 280 -7.04 -4.29 -12.62
CA LEU A 280 -7.09 -2.87 -12.34
C LEU A 280 -7.63 -2.16 -13.59
N ARG A 281 -8.76 -1.48 -13.45
CA ARG A 281 -9.32 -0.58 -14.46
C ARG A 281 -9.19 0.84 -13.95
N LEU A 282 -8.50 1.66 -14.70
CA LEU A 282 -8.34 3.06 -14.38
C LEU A 282 -8.97 3.89 -15.49
N ARG A 283 -9.80 4.86 -15.10
CA ARG A 283 -10.34 5.90 -15.97
C ARG A 283 -9.89 7.26 -15.49
N VAL A 284 -9.33 8.03 -16.38
CA VAL A 284 -8.96 9.41 -16.11
C VAL A 284 -9.86 10.32 -16.96
N ARG A 285 -10.60 11.20 -16.30
CA ARG A 285 -11.45 12.21 -16.92
C ARG A 285 -10.88 13.59 -16.64
N GLY A 286 -10.98 14.49 -17.59
CA GLY A 286 -10.49 15.87 -17.45
C GLY A 286 -10.99 16.75 -18.57
N PRO A 287 -10.34 17.90 -18.81
CA PRO A 287 -10.65 18.79 -19.92
C PRO A 287 -10.60 18.06 -21.27
N GLU A 288 -11.28 18.62 -22.27
CA GLU A 288 -11.26 18.11 -23.64
C GLU A 288 -9.81 17.99 -24.17
N GLY A 289 -9.53 16.92 -24.92
CA GLY A 289 -8.22 16.72 -25.57
C GLY A 289 -7.23 15.85 -24.79
N LEU A 290 -7.62 15.21 -23.70
CA LEU A 290 -6.74 14.26 -23.03
C LEU A 290 -6.36 13.10 -23.96
N PRO A 291 -5.06 12.73 -24.03
CA PRO A 291 -4.56 11.77 -25.02
C PRO A 291 -5.06 10.34 -24.80
N ARG A 292 -5.35 9.97 -23.56
CA ARG A 292 -5.85 8.64 -23.18
C ARG A 292 -6.60 8.69 -21.85
N GLY A 293 -7.81 8.16 -21.83
CA GLY A 293 -8.67 8.14 -20.63
C GLY A 293 -8.84 6.78 -19.96
N GLU A 294 -8.41 5.68 -20.58
CA GLU A 294 -8.64 4.33 -20.03
C GLU A 294 -7.37 3.48 -20.02
N TRP A 295 -7.20 2.75 -18.91
CA TRP A 295 -6.08 1.86 -18.67
C TRP A 295 -6.58 0.55 -18.07
N ASN A 296 -6.12 -0.58 -18.65
CA ASN A 296 -6.45 -1.91 -18.19
C ASN A 296 -5.16 -2.67 -17.89
N VAL A 297 -4.96 -3.01 -16.63
CA VAL A 297 -3.75 -3.68 -16.15
C VAL A 297 -4.13 -4.83 -15.24
N GLN A 298 -3.42 -5.93 -15.30
CA GLN A 298 -3.49 -7.00 -14.32
C GLN A 298 -2.21 -6.96 -13.48
N VAL A 299 -2.34 -6.67 -12.19
CA VAL A 299 -1.21 -6.70 -11.26
C VAL A 299 -1.18 -8.03 -10.51
N ALA A 300 0.00 -8.49 -10.13
CA ALA A 300 0.16 -9.69 -9.34
C ALA A 300 -0.56 -9.54 -8.00
N ALA A 301 -1.36 -10.54 -7.62
CA ALA A 301 -2.01 -10.57 -6.31
C ALA A 301 -1.00 -11.00 -5.25
N HIS A 302 -0.45 -10.03 -4.55
CA HIS A 302 0.53 -10.24 -3.49
C HIS A 302 0.40 -9.16 -2.42
N ARG A 303 0.30 -9.57 -1.15
CA ARG A 303 0.00 -8.65 -0.02
C ARG A 303 0.90 -7.41 0.05
N VAL A 304 2.17 -7.56 -0.36
CA VAL A 304 3.17 -6.50 -0.27
C VAL A 304 3.35 -5.77 -1.60
N LEU A 305 3.27 -6.50 -2.72
CA LEU A 305 3.50 -5.92 -4.04
C LEU A 305 2.26 -5.20 -4.60
N THR A 306 1.06 -5.73 -4.35
CA THR A 306 -0.16 -5.18 -4.98
C THR A 306 -0.32 -3.68 -4.73
N PRO A 307 -0.17 -3.13 -3.50
CA PRO A 307 -0.30 -1.69 -3.28
C PRO A 307 0.71 -0.88 -4.11
N VAL A 308 1.97 -1.31 -4.14
CA VAL A 308 3.05 -0.65 -4.89
C VAL A 308 2.80 -0.68 -6.40
N LEU A 309 2.37 -1.83 -6.92
CA LEU A 309 2.08 -2.00 -8.35
C LEU A 309 0.86 -1.18 -8.78
N VAL A 310 -0.17 -1.09 -7.95
CA VAL A 310 -1.33 -0.23 -8.19
C VAL A 310 -0.91 1.23 -8.18
N LEU A 311 -0.10 1.65 -7.21
CA LEU A 311 0.40 3.03 -7.12
C LEU A 311 1.27 3.40 -8.34
N ALA A 312 2.21 2.55 -8.72
CA ALA A 312 3.06 2.79 -9.89
C ALA A 312 2.24 2.85 -11.19
N THR A 313 1.22 2.00 -11.32
CA THR A 313 0.30 2.02 -12.47
C THR A 313 -0.51 3.32 -12.50
N LEU A 314 -1.06 3.73 -11.36
CA LEU A 314 -1.83 4.97 -11.24
C LEU A 314 -0.98 6.20 -11.55
N THR A 315 0.23 6.28 -11.00
CA THR A 315 1.18 7.36 -11.29
C THR A 315 1.50 7.43 -12.78
N SER A 316 1.82 6.29 -13.40
CA SER A 316 2.12 6.22 -14.82
C SER A 316 0.94 6.64 -15.70
N ALA A 317 -0.25 6.20 -15.38
CA ALA A 317 -1.45 6.54 -16.14
C ALA A 317 -1.79 8.03 -16.04
N LEU A 318 -1.67 8.62 -14.86
CA LEU A 318 -1.94 10.05 -14.65
C LEU A 318 -0.88 10.92 -15.34
N GLU A 319 0.40 10.60 -15.25
CA GLU A 319 1.44 11.32 -15.97
C GLU A 319 1.28 11.21 -17.50
N ALA A 320 0.92 10.03 -18.01
CA ALA A 320 0.69 9.85 -19.43
C ALA A 320 -0.59 10.57 -19.93
N THR A 321 -1.54 10.83 -19.03
CA THR A 321 -2.81 11.47 -19.39
C THR A 321 -2.79 12.99 -19.15
N ALA A 322 -2.18 13.43 -18.05
CA ALA A 322 -2.11 14.82 -17.61
C ALA A 322 -0.70 15.12 -17.08
N SER A 323 0.22 15.37 -18.00
CA SER A 323 1.62 15.67 -17.69
C SER A 323 1.85 17.10 -17.17
N ASP A 324 0.81 17.95 -17.20
CA ASP A 324 0.91 19.34 -16.80
C ASP A 324 1.20 19.46 -15.31
N GLN A 325 2.34 20.05 -14.96
CA GLN A 325 2.70 20.40 -13.60
C GLN A 325 2.07 21.73 -13.22
N THR A 326 0.75 21.73 -13.08
CA THR A 326 -0.03 22.91 -12.75
C THR A 326 -1.02 22.61 -11.63
N ASP A 327 -1.64 23.65 -11.12
CA ASP A 327 -2.69 23.53 -10.11
C ASP A 327 -3.83 22.64 -10.58
N VAL A 328 -4.09 21.58 -9.88
CA VAL A 328 -5.14 20.63 -10.21
C VAL A 328 -5.95 20.20 -8.99
N MET A 329 -7.26 20.25 -9.15
CA MET A 329 -8.21 19.59 -8.27
C MET A 329 -8.47 18.20 -8.82
N PHE A 330 -8.57 17.22 -7.96
CA PHE A 330 -8.93 15.85 -8.34
C PHE A 330 -10.06 15.30 -7.48
N GLU A 331 -10.86 14.44 -8.07
CA GLU A 331 -11.79 13.55 -7.39
C GLU A 331 -11.46 12.12 -7.83
N ALA A 332 -11.09 11.25 -6.89
CA ALA A 332 -10.80 9.86 -7.12
C ALA A 332 -11.90 8.99 -6.51
N ARG A 333 -12.66 8.29 -7.36
CA ARG A 333 -13.68 7.31 -6.96
C ARG A 333 -13.11 5.92 -7.14
N SER A 334 -12.99 5.16 -6.08
CA SER A 334 -12.51 3.78 -6.17
C SER A 334 -13.56 2.77 -5.71
N SER A 335 -13.53 1.62 -6.35
CA SER A 335 -14.38 0.46 -6.06
C SER A 335 -13.49 -0.76 -5.98
N LEU A 336 -13.36 -1.33 -4.77
CA LEU A 336 -12.53 -2.49 -4.48
C LEU A 336 -13.42 -3.72 -4.26
N ARG A 337 -13.34 -4.70 -5.16
CA ARG A 337 -14.06 -5.98 -5.03
C ARG A 337 -13.23 -6.95 -4.21
N VAL A 338 -13.85 -7.48 -3.14
CA VAL A 338 -13.22 -8.39 -2.19
C VAL A 338 -13.98 -9.73 -2.19
N GLU A 339 -13.24 -10.82 -2.24
CA GLU A 339 -13.78 -12.19 -2.24
C GLU A 339 -14.77 -12.42 -1.11
N GLY A 340 -15.93 -12.98 -1.45
CA GLY A 340 -16.99 -13.30 -0.50
C GLY A 340 -17.77 -12.08 0.00
N ARG A 341 -17.52 -10.89 -0.50
CA ARG A 341 -18.28 -9.68 -0.21
C ARG A 341 -19.18 -9.33 -1.41
N ARG A 342 -20.49 -9.13 -1.13
CA ARG A 342 -21.45 -8.82 -2.19
C ARG A 342 -21.22 -7.45 -2.80
N ASP A 343 -21.04 -6.44 -1.94
CA ASP A 343 -20.90 -5.05 -2.37
C ASP A 343 -19.42 -4.64 -2.33
N PRO A 344 -18.93 -3.92 -3.34
CA PRO A 344 -17.57 -3.44 -3.34
C PRO A 344 -17.34 -2.43 -2.20
N VAL A 345 -16.08 -2.25 -1.82
CA VAL A 345 -15.67 -1.17 -0.92
C VAL A 345 -15.48 0.08 -1.76
N GLU A 346 -16.34 1.06 -1.56
CA GLU A 346 -16.31 2.31 -2.31
C GLU A 346 -15.70 3.44 -1.49
N THR A 347 -14.83 4.23 -2.11
CA THR A 347 -14.27 5.44 -1.52
C THR A 347 -14.29 6.59 -2.51
N VAL A 348 -14.40 7.81 -1.99
CA VAL A 348 -14.34 9.03 -2.79
C VAL A 348 -13.38 9.98 -2.10
N ASP A 349 -12.23 10.22 -2.71
CA ASP A 349 -11.19 11.11 -2.22
C ASP A 349 -11.15 12.36 -3.09
N ARG A 350 -11.07 13.54 -2.48
CA ARG A 350 -10.92 14.81 -3.14
C ARG A 350 -9.69 15.51 -2.67
N GLY A 351 -9.04 16.25 -3.55
CA GLY A 351 -7.84 16.94 -3.15
C GLY A 351 -7.41 18.00 -4.16
N TYR A 352 -6.40 18.73 -3.74
CA TYR A 352 -5.73 19.73 -4.56
C TYR A 352 -4.22 19.45 -4.56
N SER A 353 -3.60 19.64 -5.71
CA SER A 353 -2.15 19.60 -5.85
C SER A 353 -1.67 20.83 -6.65
N PRO A 354 -0.68 21.57 -6.13
CA PRO A 354 -0.13 22.74 -6.84
C PRO A 354 0.86 22.37 -7.96
N SER A 355 1.25 21.10 -8.07
CA SER A 355 2.30 20.63 -8.97
C SER A 355 1.89 19.41 -9.78
N GLY A 356 0.60 19.31 -10.14
CA GLY A 356 0.07 18.16 -10.86
C GLY A 356 -0.35 17.01 -9.93
N VAL A 357 -1.13 16.08 -10.48
CA VAL A 357 -1.77 15.01 -9.71
C VAL A 357 -0.91 13.75 -9.59
N ALA A 358 0.12 13.60 -10.42
CA ALA A 358 0.92 12.37 -10.52
C ALA A 358 1.94 12.16 -9.39
N SER A 359 1.90 13.00 -8.35
CA SER A 359 2.76 12.79 -7.18
C SER A 359 2.40 11.50 -6.46
N ALA A 360 3.35 10.58 -6.36
CA ALA A 360 3.17 9.33 -5.61
C ALA A 360 2.77 9.58 -4.15
N ARG A 361 3.25 10.67 -3.55
CA ARG A 361 2.88 11.11 -2.20
C ARG A 361 1.41 11.46 -2.08
N THR A 362 0.87 12.20 -3.05
CA THR A 362 -0.56 12.56 -3.10
C THR A 362 -1.41 11.32 -3.33
N LEU A 363 -1.01 10.48 -4.28
CA LEU A 363 -1.78 9.31 -4.68
C LEU A 363 -1.79 8.20 -3.62
N SER A 364 -0.70 8.02 -2.88
CA SER A 364 -0.64 7.01 -1.80
C SER A 364 -1.60 7.31 -0.63
N ARG A 365 -2.10 8.54 -0.53
CA ARG A 365 -3.10 8.96 0.48
C ARG A 365 -4.54 8.57 0.14
N LEU A 366 -4.81 8.13 -1.09
CA LEU A 366 -6.14 7.67 -1.46
C LEU A 366 -6.58 6.52 -0.55
N ARG A 367 -7.82 6.57 -0.06
CA ARG A 367 -8.41 5.54 0.80
C ARG A 367 -8.41 4.15 0.19
N LEU A 368 -8.30 4.06 -1.14
CA LEU A 368 -8.08 2.81 -1.85
C LEU A 368 -6.90 2.02 -1.28
N PHE A 369 -5.77 2.68 -1.01
CA PHE A 369 -4.58 1.99 -0.48
C PHE A 369 -4.79 1.48 0.93
N ALA A 370 -5.45 2.27 1.78
CA ALA A 370 -5.85 1.81 3.12
C ALA A 370 -6.83 0.63 3.07
N ALA A 371 -7.74 0.59 2.08
CA ALA A 371 -8.64 -0.54 1.86
C ALA A 371 -7.89 -1.79 1.39
N ILE A 372 -6.95 -1.65 0.46
CA ILE A 372 -6.09 -2.76 0.00
C ILE A 372 -5.29 -3.33 1.18
N GLU A 373 -4.72 -2.45 2.02
CA GLU A 373 -3.97 -2.85 3.20
C GLU A 373 -4.86 -3.53 4.24
N ALA A 374 -6.07 -3.02 4.48
CA ALA A 374 -7.05 -3.64 5.35
C ALA A 374 -7.40 -5.07 4.90
N VAL A 375 -7.53 -5.31 3.59
CA VAL A 375 -7.81 -6.66 3.06
C VAL A 375 -6.61 -7.59 3.22
N TYR A 376 -5.40 -7.15 2.89
CA TYR A 376 -4.23 -8.01 2.87
C TYR A 376 -3.48 -8.10 4.21
N GLY A 377 -3.60 -7.08 5.05
CA GLY A 377 -2.92 -6.98 6.35
C GLY A 377 -3.76 -7.40 7.54
N ASN A 378 -5.06 -7.68 7.37
CA ASN A 378 -5.92 -8.01 8.51
C ASN A 378 -5.53 -9.34 9.18
N PRO A 379 -5.70 -9.44 10.51
CA PRO A 379 -5.38 -10.66 11.26
C PRO A 379 -6.56 -11.65 11.35
N PHE A 380 -7.75 -11.29 10.84
CA PHE A 380 -8.97 -12.02 11.11
C PHE A 380 -9.25 -13.12 10.09
N GLU A 381 -9.13 -12.80 8.81
CA GLU A 381 -9.50 -13.71 7.73
C GLU A 381 -8.69 -13.50 6.46
N LYS A 382 -8.59 -14.56 5.67
CA LYS A 382 -7.92 -14.54 4.37
C LYS A 382 -8.93 -14.17 3.30
N ARG A 383 -8.71 -13.05 2.61
CA ARG A 383 -9.53 -12.61 1.48
C ARG A 383 -8.67 -12.14 0.33
N ARG A 384 -9.16 -12.36 -0.87
CA ARG A 384 -8.53 -11.90 -2.11
C ARG A 384 -9.20 -10.62 -2.58
N ILE A 385 -8.41 -9.77 -3.22
CA ILE A 385 -8.94 -8.67 -4.02
C ILE A 385 -9.24 -9.24 -5.41
N GLU A 386 -10.50 -9.14 -5.83
CA GLU A 386 -10.98 -9.65 -7.12
C GLU A 386 -10.91 -8.60 -8.22
N GLY A 387 -10.71 -7.33 -7.86
CA GLY A 387 -10.52 -6.25 -8.81
C GLY A 387 -10.58 -4.88 -8.16
N VAL A 388 -9.99 -3.94 -8.87
CA VAL A 388 -9.97 -2.51 -8.53
C VAL A 388 -10.46 -1.73 -9.73
N ASP A 389 -11.50 -0.94 -9.54
CA ASP A 389 -11.93 0.07 -10.50
C ASP A 389 -11.68 1.45 -9.88
N LEU A 390 -10.99 2.32 -10.61
CA LEU A 390 -10.63 3.66 -10.16
C LEU A 390 -10.94 4.67 -11.25
N GLU A 391 -11.74 5.67 -10.93
CA GLU A 391 -12.02 6.81 -11.79
C GLU A 391 -11.45 8.08 -11.15
N VAL A 392 -10.58 8.76 -11.86
CA VAL A 392 -9.98 10.03 -11.43
C VAL A 392 -10.47 11.14 -12.34
N THR A 393 -11.20 12.10 -11.78
CA THR A 393 -11.65 13.30 -12.49
C THR A 393 -10.74 14.46 -12.13
N LEU A 394 -10.16 15.11 -13.14
CA LEU A 394 -9.25 16.23 -13.02
C LEU A 394 -9.93 17.53 -13.42
N ARG A 395 -9.71 18.60 -12.65
CA ARG A 395 -10.10 19.95 -12.99
C ARG A 395 -8.92 20.89 -12.74
N PHE A 396 -8.50 21.62 -13.73
CA PHE A 396 -7.47 22.66 -13.57
C PHE A 396 -8.09 23.89 -12.93
N ALA A 397 -8.18 23.86 -11.61
CA ALA A 397 -8.82 24.86 -10.78
C ALA A 397 -8.11 24.94 -9.42
N ARG A 398 -8.40 26.00 -8.68
CA ARG A 398 -7.83 26.29 -7.35
C ARG A 398 -8.95 26.46 -6.32
N ASP A 399 -9.87 25.50 -6.31
CA ASP A 399 -11.08 25.57 -5.50
C ASP A 399 -10.81 25.05 -4.08
N VAL A 400 -9.88 25.73 -3.41
CA VAL A 400 -9.42 25.44 -2.05
C VAL A 400 -9.61 26.64 -1.14
N ALA A 401 -9.80 26.38 0.15
CA ALA A 401 -9.85 27.41 1.16
C ALA A 401 -9.15 26.99 2.45
N GLN A 402 -8.46 27.92 3.08
CA GLN A 402 -7.82 27.73 4.37
C GLN A 402 -8.69 28.30 5.49
N ILE A 403 -8.93 27.51 6.52
CA ILE A 403 -9.55 27.95 7.76
C ILE A 403 -8.52 28.79 8.51
N VAL A 404 -8.73 30.12 8.57
CA VAL A 404 -7.76 31.06 9.15
C VAL A 404 -8.08 31.36 10.60
N SER A 405 -9.37 31.60 10.89
CA SER A 405 -9.82 31.92 12.25
C SER A 405 -11.31 31.67 12.40
N ALA A 406 -11.73 31.51 13.64
CA ALA A 406 -13.14 31.48 14.00
C ALA A 406 -13.37 32.41 15.20
N THR A 407 -14.50 33.11 15.21
CA THR A 407 -14.88 34.07 16.24
C THR A 407 -16.36 33.98 16.56
N VAL A 408 -16.71 34.27 17.79
CA VAL A 408 -18.09 34.41 18.27
C VAL A 408 -18.32 35.84 18.75
N ALA A 409 -19.55 36.29 18.74
CA ALA A 409 -19.90 37.61 19.23
C ALA A 409 -19.97 37.65 20.77
N ASP A 410 -20.48 36.59 21.38
CA ASP A 410 -20.55 36.38 22.84
C ASP A 410 -19.95 34.99 23.13
N ASP A 411 -19.05 34.91 24.09
CA ASP A 411 -18.45 33.65 24.55
C ASP A 411 -19.23 33.02 25.71
N GLU A 412 -20.19 33.73 26.28
CA GLU A 412 -21.11 33.25 27.30
C GLU A 412 -22.43 32.78 26.71
N VAL A 413 -22.65 31.48 26.67
CA VAL A 413 -23.75 30.85 25.94
C VAL A 413 -24.59 29.96 26.84
N ASP A 414 -25.84 29.69 26.47
CA ASP A 414 -26.73 28.78 27.20
C ASP A 414 -26.58 27.33 26.70
N PRO A 415 -26.82 26.32 27.56
CA PRO A 415 -26.91 24.93 27.13
C PRO A 415 -28.03 24.78 26.08
N GLY A 416 -27.77 24.08 24.97
CA GLY A 416 -28.71 23.90 23.86
C GLY A 416 -28.82 25.09 22.89
N GLU A 417 -28.17 26.23 23.20
CA GLU A 417 -28.20 27.42 22.35
C GLU A 417 -27.56 27.16 20.98
N ARG A 418 -28.10 27.83 19.94
CA ARG A 418 -27.51 27.93 18.60
C ARG A 418 -26.62 29.15 18.51
N VAL A 419 -25.32 28.94 18.52
CA VAL A 419 -24.32 30.01 18.52
C VAL A 419 -23.81 30.24 17.10
N PRO A 420 -23.96 31.44 16.54
CA PRO A 420 -23.38 31.79 15.25
C PRO A 420 -21.88 32.02 15.38
N VAL A 421 -21.09 31.12 14.83
CA VAL A 421 -19.63 31.23 14.72
C VAL A 421 -19.26 31.80 13.37
N ARG A 422 -18.52 32.89 13.36
CA ARG A 422 -17.97 33.49 12.12
C ARG A 422 -16.63 32.85 11.82
N VAL A 423 -16.58 32.08 10.74
CA VAL A 423 -15.37 31.42 10.24
C VAL A 423 -14.82 32.23 9.09
N ARG A 424 -13.56 32.61 9.19
CA ARG A 424 -12.85 33.26 8.11
C ARG A 424 -12.10 32.19 7.30
N LEU A 425 -12.51 32.07 6.06
CA LEU A 425 -11.90 31.19 5.05
C LEU A 425 -11.09 32.05 4.10
N ARG A 426 -9.84 31.69 3.87
CA ARG A 426 -8.99 32.35 2.87
C ARG A 426 -8.89 31.46 1.64
N THR A 427 -9.38 31.95 0.53
CA THR A 427 -9.33 31.29 -0.77
C THR A 427 -7.92 31.36 -1.37
N PHE A 428 -7.68 30.63 -2.44
CA PHE A 428 -6.37 30.58 -3.09
C PHE A 428 -5.87 31.97 -3.56
N ASP A 429 -6.76 32.82 -4.05
CA ASP A 429 -6.48 34.18 -4.48
C ASP A 429 -6.27 35.18 -3.33
N ARG A 430 -6.21 34.67 -2.08
CA ARG A 430 -6.08 35.40 -0.82
C ARG A 430 -7.27 36.30 -0.46
N THR A 431 -8.42 36.08 -1.08
CA THR A 431 -9.66 36.71 -0.67
C THR A 431 -10.18 36.06 0.60
N ASP A 432 -10.53 36.87 1.60
CA ASP A 432 -11.12 36.38 2.84
C ASP A 432 -12.65 36.32 2.69
N GLU A 433 -13.22 35.14 2.79
CA GLU A 433 -14.66 34.90 2.86
C GLU A 433 -15.07 34.66 4.31
N LEU A 434 -16.14 35.33 4.75
CA LEU A 434 -16.74 35.09 6.05
C LEU A 434 -17.93 34.15 5.89
N ARG A 435 -17.87 33.02 6.58
CA ARG A 435 -18.98 32.07 6.68
C ARG A 435 -19.51 32.05 8.10
N THR A 436 -20.82 32.20 8.25
CA THR A 436 -21.46 32.00 9.55
C THR A 436 -21.94 30.56 9.65
N VAL A 437 -21.50 29.90 10.70
CA VAL A 437 -21.79 28.50 10.99
C VAL A 437 -22.54 28.46 12.31
N GLU A 438 -23.74 27.89 12.34
CA GLU A 438 -24.48 27.70 13.59
C GLU A 438 -24.00 26.43 14.28
N ILE A 439 -23.56 26.58 15.53
CA ILE A 439 -23.13 25.46 16.37
C ILE A 439 -24.13 25.30 17.51
N VAL A 440 -24.65 24.10 17.68
CA VAL A 440 -25.51 23.77 18.82
C VAL A 440 -24.65 23.41 20.02
N VAL A 441 -24.75 24.17 21.10
CA VAL A 441 -24.04 23.92 22.36
C VAL A 441 -24.63 22.67 23.00
N PRO A 442 -23.81 21.62 23.31
CA PRO A 442 -24.34 20.43 23.94
C PRO A 442 -24.92 20.73 25.33
N GLU A 443 -26.14 20.26 25.62
CA GLU A 443 -26.81 20.46 26.92
C GLU A 443 -25.97 19.91 28.09
N GLN A 444 -25.23 18.81 27.86
CA GLN A 444 -24.38 18.16 28.85
C GLN A 444 -23.16 19.00 29.26
N SER A 445 -22.91 20.12 28.58
CA SER A 445 -21.81 21.04 28.88
C SER A 445 -22.18 22.18 29.84
N ALA A 446 -23.40 22.18 30.38
CA ALA A 446 -23.85 23.18 31.36
C ALA A 446 -22.84 23.36 32.50
N GLY A 447 -22.49 24.60 32.81
CA GLY A 447 -21.52 24.97 33.85
C GLY A 447 -20.06 24.69 33.53
N SER A 448 -19.71 24.40 32.27
CA SER A 448 -18.34 24.11 31.85
C SER A 448 -17.85 25.07 30.75
N GLU A 449 -16.54 25.19 30.63
CA GLU A 449 -15.90 25.78 29.46
C GLU A 449 -15.69 24.68 28.41
N ILE A 450 -16.10 24.94 27.17
CA ILE A 450 -15.95 24.04 26.05
C ILE A 450 -15.08 24.66 24.96
N GLU A 451 -14.26 23.84 24.33
CA GLU A 451 -13.53 24.20 23.13
C GLU A 451 -14.20 23.55 21.91
N VAL A 452 -14.55 24.37 20.93
CA VAL A 452 -15.07 23.92 19.64
C VAL A 452 -13.94 23.99 18.64
N ALA A 453 -13.49 22.84 18.15
CA ALA A 453 -12.53 22.72 17.07
C ALA A 453 -13.26 22.71 15.71
N LEU A 454 -12.79 23.52 14.78
CA LEU A 454 -13.28 23.60 13.41
C LEU A 454 -12.17 23.10 12.48
N GLU A 455 -12.40 21.97 11.85
CA GLU A 455 -11.39 21.23 11.07
C GLU A 455 -12.00 20.75 9.74
N PRO A 456 -11.17 20.53 8.68
CA PRO A 456 -11.61 19.82 7.49
C PRO A 456 -12.13 18.41 7.85
N GLY A 457 -13.08 17.90 7.09
CA GLY A 457 -13.71 16.62 7.39
C GLY A 457 -12.73 15.44 7.45
N ASP A 458 -11.75 15.43 6.57
CA ASP A 458 -10.72 14.37 6.52
C ASP A 458 -9.70 14.42 7.67
N ASP A 459 -9.52 15.59 8.29
CA ASP A 459 -8.63 15.78 9.45
C ASP A 459 -9.29 15.35 10.77
N VAL A 460 -10.61 15.14 10.78
CA VAL A 460 -11.35 14.83 12.00
C VAL A 460 -11.06 13.42 12.49
N ALA A 461 -10.47 13.33 13.68
CA ALA A 461 -10.28 12.04 14.34
C ALA A 461 -11.63 11.44 14.77
N LEU A 462 -12.01 10.30 14.19
CA LEU A 462 -13.20 9.57 14.58
C LEU A 462 -12.88 8.60 15.71
N GLU A 463 -13.69 8.64 16.77
CA GLU A 463 -13.65 7.62 17.83
C GLU A 463 -14.24 6.32 17.29
N ARG A 464 -13.43 5.27 17.24
CA ARG A 464 -13.83 3.98 16.68
C ARG A 464 -13.62 2.86 17.68
N PRO A 465 -14.51 1.86 17.72
CA PRO A 465 -14.25 0.64 18.45
C PRO A 465 -13.05 -0.09 17.84
N GLU A 466 -12.41 -0.93 18.64
CA GLU A 466 -11.39 -1.84 18.15
C GLU A 466 -12.01 -2.79 17.12
N PRO A 467 -11.41 -2.94 15.91
CA PRO A 467 -11.95 -3.80 14.88
C PRO A 467 -11.89 -5.27 15.32
N ARG A 468 -12.94 -6.04 15.04
CA ARG A 468 -13.07 -7.46 15.39
C ARG A 468 -13.11 -8.39 14.18
N ASN A 469 -13.25 -7.83 13.00
CA ASN A 469 -13.33 -8.53 11.73
C ASN A 469 -12.89 -7.59 10.59
N LEU A 470 -12.77 -8.14 9.39
CA LEU A 470 -12.41 -7.37 8.20
C LEU A 470 -13.44 -6.27 7.89
N GLU A 471 -14.72 -6.52 8.10
CA GLU A 471 -15.77 -5.53 7.82
C GLU A 471 -15.64 -4.30 8.72
N ASP A 472 -15.26 -4.48 10.00
CA ASP A 472 -14.99 -3.36 10.90
C ASP A 472 -13.78 -2.54 10.42
N LEU A 473 -12.71 -3.20 9.91
CA LEU A 473 -11.56 -2.51 9.32
C LEU A 473 -11.93 -1.72 8.07
N LEU A 474 -12.69 -2.32 7.17
CA LEU A 474 -13.13 -1.65 5.94
C LEU A 474 -14.04 -0.47 6.25
N ARG A 475 -14.92 -0.60 7.25
CA ARG A 475 -15.76 0.52 7.72
C ARG A 475 -14.90 1.67 8.28
N ILE A 476 -13.80 1.36 8.94
CA ILE A 476 -12.84 2.38 9.40
C ILE A 476 -12.29 3.19 8.22
N VAL A 477 -12.03 2.56 7.10
CA VAL A 477 -11.53 3.24 5.90
C VAL A 477 -12.61 4.08 5.22
N THR A 478 -13.83 3.55 5.11
CA THR A 478 -14.92 4.20 4.35
C THR A 478 -15.65 5.28 5.15
N ASP A 479 -15.73 5.13 6.47
CA ASP A 479 -16.48 6.03 7.35
C ASP A 479 -15.64 7.26 7.74
N ARG A 480 -15.58 8.25 6.85
CA ARG A 480 -14.92 9.54 7.03
C ARG A 480 -15.79 10.67 6.53
N PHE A 481 -15.56 11.86 7.05
CA PHE A 481 -16.19 13.06 6.52
C PHE A 481 -15.47 13.50 5.24
N PRO A 482 -16.20 14.06 4.27
CA PRO A 482 -15.63 14.62 3.04
C PRO A 482 -14.65 15.78 3.31
N GLU A 483 -13.66 15.91 2.45
CA GLU A 483 -12.64 16.97 2.47
C GLU A 483 -13.24 18.37 2.22
N THR A 484 -14.47 18.42 1.71
CA THR A 484 -15.22 19.67 1.46
C THR A 484 -16.09 20.13 2.63
N GLU A 485 -16.16 19.32 3.68
CA GLU A 485 -16.95 19.64 4.86
C GLU A 485 -16.09 20.28 5.94
N LEU A 486 -16.63 21.33 6.53
CA LEU A 486 -16.15 21.89 7.80
C LEU A 486 -16.83 21.14 8.93
N VAL A 487 -16.07 20.54 9.81
CA VAL A 487 -16.59 19.81 10.98
C VAL A 487 -16.28 20.59 12.25
N ALA A 488 -17.33 20.96 12.96
CA ALA A 488 -17.23 21.53 14.29
C ALA A 488 -17.32 20.41 15.33
N SER A 489 -16.24 20.18 16.06
CA SER A 489 -16.14 19.14 17.10
C SER A 489 -16.02 19.74 18.49
N THR A 490 -16.82 19.25 19.43
CA THR A 490 -16.78 19.66 20.84
C THR A 490 -16.59 18.45 21.73
N LYS A 491 -15.61 18.50 22.63
CA LYS A 491 -15.40 17.46 23.65
C LYS A 491 -16.44 17.64 24.75
N LEU A 492 -17.19 16.58 25.03
CA LEU A 492 -18.17 16.57 26.10
C LEU A 492 -17.49 16.26 27.45
N PRO A 493 -18.01 16.79 28.58
CA PRO A 493 -17.50 16.48 29.92
C PRO A 493 -17.73 15.01 30.31
N SER A 494 -18.70 14.34 29.66
CA SER A 494 -18.97 12.93 29.90
C SER A 494 -17.87 12.03 29.31
N ARG A 495 -17.39 11.11 30.14
CA ARG A 495 -16.40 10.11 29.72
C ARG A 495 -17.09 8.82 29.31
N GLY A 496 -16.66 8.23 28.24
CA GLY A 496 -17.08 6.91 27.78
C GLY A 496 -16.01 5.85 28.03
N LEU A 497 -16.38 4.59 27.84
CA LEU A 497 -15.49 3.45 27.94
C LEU A 497 -15.56 2.62 26.66
N ARG A 498 -14.41 2.25 26.12
CA ARG A 498 -14.28 1.22 25.07
C ARG A 498 -13.99 -0.11 25.74
N PHE A 499 -14.83 -1.10 25.47
CA PHE A 499 -14.70 -2.41 26.05
C PHE A 499 -15.08 -3.49 25.03
N ARG A 500 -14.15 -4.39 24.70
CA ARG A 500 -14.37 -5.50 23.76
C ARG A 500 -15.08 -5.08 22.47
N GLY A 501 -14.64 -3.99 21.84
CA GLY A 501 -15.25 -3.49 20.60
C GLY A 501 -16.59 -2.78 20.76
N HIS A 502 -17.11 -2.65 21.98
CA HIS A 502 -18.27 -1.82 22.28
C HIS A 502 -17.86 -0.47 22.83
N VAL A 503 -18.59 0.55 22.43
CA VAL A 503 -18.42 1.92 22.96
C VAL A 503 -19.63 2.23 23.83
N VAL A 504 -19.39 2.42 25.13
CA VAL A 504 -20.41 2.86 26.07
C VAL A 504 -20.16 4.34 26.35
N ARG A 505 -21.08 5.19 25.94
CA ARG A 505 -21.01 6.65 26.12
C ARG A 505 -21.69 7.02 27.45
N SER A 506 -21.15 8.02 28.11
CA SER A 506 -21.78 8.59 29.35
C SER A 506 -21.90 7.57 30.48
N LEU A 507 -20.79 7.12 31.03
CA LEU A 507 -20.78 6.31 32.26
C LEU A 507 -20.63 7.19 33.50
N PRO A 508 -21.31 6.86 34.62
CA PRO A 508 -21.05 7.47 35.92
C PRO A 508 -19.59 7.29 36.33
N ALA A 509 -19.05 8.25 37.09
CA ALA A 509 -17.65 8.19 37.55
C ALA A 509 -17.33 6.90 38.33
N SER A 510 -18.27 6.41 39.16
CA SER A 510 -18.13 5.14 39.88
C SER A 510 -17.99 3.92 38.97
N ALA A 511 -18.70 3.90 37.84
CA ALA A 511 -18.57 2.83 36.85
C ALA A 511 -17.24 2.92 36.13
N LEU A 512 -16.77 4.12 35.78
CA LEU A 512 -15.46 4.34 35.16
C LEU A 512 -14.33 3.88 36.07
N GLU A 513 -14.39 4.19 37.38
CA GLU A 513 -13.40 3.73 38.36
C GLU A 513 -13.42 2.22 38.54
N ALA A 514 -14.59 1.60 38.56
CA ALA A 514 -14.73 0.14 38.67
C ALA A 514 -14.09 -0.59 37.48
N PHE A 515 -14.16 -0.03 36.27
CA PHE A 515 -13.54 -0.60 35.07
C PHE A 515 -12.10 -0.16 34.87
N ALA A 516 -11.64 0.92 35.49
CA ALA A 516 -10.28 1.40 35.45
C ALA A 516 -9.36 0.73 36.47
N SER A 517 -9.94 0.10 37.53
CA SER A 517 -9.15 -0.56 38.56
C SER A 517 -8.49 -1.83 38.00
N SER A 518 -7.17 -1.82 37.97
CA SER A 518 -6.29 -2.83 37.37
C SER A 518 -6.15 -4.14 38.16
N ASN A 519 -6.95 -4.37 39.19
CA ASN A 519 -6.79 -5.51 40.10
C ASN A 519 -7.65 -6.73 39.75
N VAL A 520 -8.38 -6.70 38.63
CA VAL A 520 -9.15 -7.86 38.17
C VAL A 520 -8.54 -8.33 36.86
N GLU A 521 -8.13 -9.60 36.78
CA GLU A 521 -7.73 -10.26 35.54
C GLU A 521 -8.93 -10.26 34.56
N GLY A 522 -9.07 -9.22 33.80
CA GLY A 522 -10.10 -9.06 32.76
C GLY A 522 -9.70 -8.01 31.75
N PRO A 523 -10.31 -8.01 30.56
CA PRO A 523 -10.01 -7.02 29.54
C PRO A 523 -10.38 -5.63 30.08
N THR A 524 -9.37 -4.82 30.34
CA THR A 524 -9.50 -3.43 30.77
C THR A 524 -10.10 -2.59 29.66
N GLY A 525 -11.17 -1.85 29.98
CA GLY A 525 -11.72 -0.88 29.06
C GLY A 525 -10.80 0.34 28.93
N SER A 526 -10.65 0.89 27.72
CA SER A 526 -9.94 2.15 27.53
C SER A 526 -10.91 3.33 27.60
N PRO A 527 -10.66 4.31 28.48
CA PRO A 527 -11.50 5.49 28.57
C PRO A 527 -11.33 6.39 27.33
N PHE A 528 -12.40 7.05 26.92
CA PHE A 528 -12.36 8.07 25.88
C PHE A 528 -13.29 9.24 26.21
N VAL A 529 -13.02 10.37 25.57
CA VAL A 529 -13.86 11.57 25.70
C VAL A 529 -14.89 11.56 24.57
N THR A 530 -16.16 11.59 24.92
CA THR A 530 -17.24 11.71 23.92
C THR A 530 -17.17 13.06 23.23
N GLN A 531 -17.42 13.09 21.92
CA GLN A 531 -17.44 14.32 21.12
C GLN A 531 -18.82 14.51 20.48
N SER A 532 -19.30 15.74 20.50
CA SER A 532 -20.41 16.20 19.65
C SER A 532 -19.81 16.76 18.37
N ARG A 533 -20.43 16.49 17.22
CA ARG A 533 -19.94 16.95 15.91
C ARG A 533 -21.09 17.50 15.08
N GLN A 534 -20.80 18.59 14.38
CA GLN A 534 -21.71 19.20 13.42
C GLN A 534 -20.97 19.39 12.11
N ARG A 535 -21.63 19.11 11.00
CA ARG A 535 -21.06 19.08 9.65
C ARG A 535 -21.67 20.19 8.81
N ILE A 536 -20.84 20.90 8.06
CA ILE A 536 -21.26 21.98 7.21
C ILE A 536 -20.53 21.84 5.88
N ASP A 537 -21.27 21.63 4.80
CA ASP A 537 -20.68 21.56 3.46
C ASP A 537 -20.28 22.98 3.00
N VAL A 538 -19.00 23.16 2.72
CA VAL A 538 -18.43 24.40 2.19
C VAL A 538 -18.30 24.33 0.67
N GLY A 539 -18.33 23.14 0.08
CA GLY A 539 -18.21 22.90 -1.35
C GLY A 539 -16.82 23.12 -1.92
N ARG A 540 -15.80 23.34 -1.06
CA ARG A 540 -14.38 23.50 -1.45
C ARG A 540 -13.51 22.61 -0.59
N VAL A 541 -12.39 22.15 -1.13
CA VAL A 541 -11.40 21.42 -0.33
C VAL A 541 -10.82 22.37 0.72
N LEU A 542 -10.91 21.95 1.98
CA LEU A 542 -10.49 22.75 3.12
C LEU A 542 -9.11 22.32 3.61
N ALA A 543 -8.38 23.28 4.21
CA ALA A 543 -7.13 23.04 4.92
C ALA A 543 -7.06 23.94 6.16
N GLY A 544 -6.20 23.58 7.12
CA GLY A 544 -6.02 24.33 8.36
C GLY A 544 -7.14 24.08 9.37
N SER A 545 -7.06 24.72 10.52
CA SER A 545 -8.04 24.58 11.61
C SER A 545 -8.16 25.84 12.42
N ALA A 546 -9.29 26.00 13.10
CA ALA A 546 -9.52 27.08 14.05
C ALA A 546 -10.22 26.54 15.31
N ARG A 547 -10.12 27.28 16.43
CA ARG A 547 -10.76 26.91 17.69
C ARG A 547 -11.47 28.11 18.29
N VAL A 548 -12.61 27.85 18.91
CA VAL A 548 -13.39 28.83 19.68
C VAL A 548 -13.63 28.26 21.06
N ARG A 549 -13.52 29.09 22.09
CA ARG A 549 -13.86 28.73 23.46
C ARG A 549 -15.18 29.38 23.83
N LEU A 550 -16.04 28.62 24.48
CA LEU A 550 -17.35 29.04 24.95
C LEU A 550 -17.49 28.69 26.43
N ARG A 551 -18.03 29.62 27.21
CA ARG A 551 -18.42 29.41 28.59
C ARG A 551 -19.90 29.10 28.64
N VAL A 552 -20.23 27.87 28.99
CA VAL A 552 -21.63 27.44 29.03
C VAL A 552 -22.20 27.69 30.44
N ARG A 553 -23.27 28.46 30.53
CA ARG A 553 -23.92 28.77 31.82
C ARG A 553 -24.43 27.52 32.50
N ALA A 554 -24.38 27.51 33.83
CA ALA A 554 -24.94 26.40 34.61
C ALA A 554 -26.47 26.34 34.53
N GLN A 555 -27.12 27.50 34.34
CA GLN A 555 -28.56 27.63 34.16
C GLN A 555 -28.83 28.59 32.98
N PRO A 556 -29.80 28.27 32.10
CA PRO A 556 -30.19 29.16 31.02
C PRO A 556 -30.65 30.53 31.56
N ARG A 557 -30.42 31.59 30.75
CA ARG A 557 -31.08 32.89 31.02
C ARG A 557 -32.58 32.66 31.00
N GLY A 558 -33.25 32.88 32.11
CA GLY A 558 -34.71 32.87 32.14
C GLY A 558 -35.24 33.88 31.10
N HIS A 559 -36.10 33.43 30.21
CA HIS A 559 -36.82 34.28 29.25
C HIS A 559 -37.87 35.10 29.95
#